data_c661cb827e9575da8931468065ac4127
#
_entry.id   c661cb827e9575da8931468065ac4127
#
_cell.length_a   1.000
_cell.length_b   1.000
_cell.length_c   1.000
_cell.angle_alpha   90.00
_cell.angle_beta   90.00
_cell.angle_gamma   90.00
#
_symmetry.space_group_name_H-M   'P 1'
#
loop_
_entity.id
_entity.type
_entity.pdbx_description
1 polymer ?
#
loop_
_entity_poly.entity_id
_entity_poly.type
_entity_poly.pdbx_seq_one_letter_code
_entity_poly.pdbx_strand_id
1 'polypeptide(L)'
;ALGIYIDFFIRTIYEECDIQRDVYRLLQLKNDKIDHVLSFNYINNYNIKYSGVRQDENNTCYVHGSVNYVYELRKLKNEENGSKNIERIIEKNKMIIGFDEYRDDDTKNKHLDFIYYRKYFQRILKGTGSQYLKWLEQNELNNIYIFGCSLDATDKEIIKDLFLRKPVHTKIKIYYHDEEAHNRMIMNLISILTQEKVIEMTSGINPDIEFVAQTKW
;
A
#
# COMPACT_ATOMS: atom_id res chain seq x y z
N ALA A 1 -20.45 2.51 9.10
CA ALA A 1 -20.23 3.91 9.52
C ALA A 1 -18.79 4.38 9.29
N LEU A 2 -17.78 3.72 9.89
CA LEU A 2 -16.37 4.15 9.78
C LEU A 2 -15.87 4.20 8.33
N GLY A 3 -16.13 3.18 7.52
CA GLY A 3 -15.71 3.15 6.11
C GLY A 3 -16.30 4.29 5.28
N ILE A 4 -17.55 4.65 5.51
CA ILE A 4 -18.21 5.78 4.84
C ILE A 4 -17.55 7.10 5.27
N TYR A 5 -17.24 7.26 6.56
CA TYR A 5 -16.55 8.44 7.07
C TYR A 5 -15.15 8.59 6.45
N ILE A 6 -14.37 7.51 6.43
CA ILE A 6 -13.04 7.49 5.83
C ILE A 6 -13.12 7.87 4.35
N ASP A 7 -14.00 7.23 3.57
CA ASP A 7 -14.14 7.48 2.14
C ASP A 7 -14.58 8.93 1.87
N PHE A 8 -15.58 9.43 2.58
CA PHE A 8 -16.06 10.80 2.41
C PHE A 8 -15.03 11.84 2.82
N PHE A 9 -14.50 11.73 4.05
CA PHE A 9 -13.60 12.73 4.63
C PHE A 9 -12.26 12.80 3.87
N ILE A 10 -11.62 11.65 3.65
CA ILE A 10 -10.33 11.62 2.99
C ILE A 10 -10.46 12.01 1.52
N ARG A 11 -11.52 11.56 0.84
CA ARG A 11 -11.76 11.94 -0.56
C ARG A 11 -11.95 13.46 -0.70
N THR A 12 -12.69 14.10 0.19
CA THR A 12 -12.87 15.55 0.19
C THR A 12 -11.52 16.26 0.36
N ILE A 13 -10.70 15.83 1.32
CA ILE A 13 -9.36 16.39 1.51
C ILE A 13 -8.51 16.21 0.24
N TYR A 14 -8.51 15.01 -0.36
CA TYR A 14 -7.69 14.76 -1.55
C TYR A 14 -8.19 15.48 -2.80
N GLU A 15 -9.49 15.72 -2.93
CA GLU A 15 -10.04 16.52 -4.04
C GLU A 15 -9.64 18.00 -3.92
N GLU A 16 -9.47 18.50 -2.70
CA GLU A 16 -9.09 19.89 -2.40
C GLU A 16 -7.56 20.12 -2.34
N CYS A 17 -6.78 19.08 -2.04
CA CYS A 17 -5.33 19.19 -1.96
C CYS A 17 -4.66 19.23 -3.33
N ASP A 18 -3.61 20.04 -3.45
CA ASP A 18 -2.76 20.05 -4.62
C ASP A 18 -2.06 18.68 -4.84
N ILE A 19 -1.86 18.34 -6.09
CA ILE A 19 -1.07 17.17 -6.48
C ILE A 19 0.36 17.39 -5.99
N GLN A 20 0.93 16.41 -5.28
CA GLN A 20 2.35 16.44 -4.97
C GLN A 20 3.15 16.38 -6.29
N ARG A 21 3.73 17.52 -6.66
CA ARG A 21 4.41 17.73 -7.95
C ARG A 21 5.54 16.73 -8.18
N ASP A 22 6.18 16.27 -7.12
CA ASP A 22 7.27 15.31 -7.19
C ASP A 22 6.81 13.94 -7.65
N VAL A 23 5.70 13.45 -7.08
CA VAL A 23 5.10 12.18 -7.51
C VAL A 23 4.65 12.29 -8.96
N TYR A 24 4.01 13.40 -9.33
CA TYR A 24 3.58 13.64 -10.70
C TYR A 24 4.75 13.70 -11.69
N ARG A 25 5.84 14.40 -11.33
CA ARG A 25 7.05 14.46 -12.16
C ARG A 25 7.75 13.12 -12.29
N LEU A 26 7.84 12.37 -11.20
CA LEU A 26 8.42 11.04 -11.24
C LEU A 26 7.62 10.10 -12.16
N LEU A 27 6.30 10.17 -12.09
CA LEU A 27 5.41 9.37 -12.90
C LEU A 27 5.37 9.80 -14.37
N GLN A 28 5.60 11.08 -14.65
CA GLN A 28 5.61 11.62 -16.03
C GLN A 28 6.98 11.67 -16.69
N LEU A 29 8.05 11.99 -15.93
CA LEU A 29 9.36 12.28 -16.51
C LEU A 29 10.10 11.07 -17.03
N LYS A 30 9.72 9.86 -16.62
CA LYS A 30 10.45 8.67 -17.02
C LYS A 30 9.87 7.91 -18.19
N ASN A 31 8.74 8.33 -18.77
CA ASN A 31 7.99 7.49 -19.72
C ASN A 31 7.75 6.04 -19.21
N ASP A 32 8.07 5.79 -17.94
CA ASP A 32 7.91 4.48 -17.33
C ASP A 32 6.43 4.30 -17.03
N LYS A 33 5.80 3.44 -17.77
CA LYS A 33 4.45 3.01 -17.48
C LYS A 33 4.46 2.29 -16.14
N ILE A 34 3.66 2.76 -15.19
CA ILE A 34 3.45 2.04 -13.94
C ILE A 34 2.45 0.92 -14.23
N ASP A 35 2.94 -0.31 -14.18
CA ASP A 35 2.12 -1.48 -14.48
C ASP A 35 1.27 -1.88 -13.28
N HIS A 36 1.78 -1.73 -12.06
CA HIS A 36 1.09 -2.16 -10.85
C HIS A 36 1.23 -1.15 -9.71
N VAL A 37 0.19 -1.04 -8.88
CA VAL A 37 0.16 -0.18 -7.70
C VAL A 37 -0.19 -1.00 -6.47
N LEU A 38 0.70 -1.04 -5.47
CA LEU A 38 0.43 -1.59 -4.16
C LEU A 38 0.12 -0.45 -3.20
N SER A 39 -1.10 -0.41 -2.68
CA SER A 39 -1.56 0.66 -1.80
C SER A 39 -1.81 0.17 -0.37
N PHE A 40 -1.20 0.86 0.59
CA PHE A 40 -1.47 0.70 2.02
C PHE A 40 -2.62 1.59 2.50
N ASN A 41 -3.14 2.45 1.62
CA ASN A 41 -4.29 3.29 1.90
C ASN A 41 -5.59 2.56 1.57
N TYR A 42 -6.66 2.93 2.28
CA TYR A 42 -8.01 2.41 2.01
C TYR A 42 -8.66 3.05 0.79
N ILE A 43 -8.13 4.17 0.30
CA ILE A 43 -8.71 4.95 -0.79
C ILE A 43 -7.78 4.93 -1.99
N ASN A 44 -8.38 4.93 -3.17
CA ASN A 44 -7.68 4.94 -4.44
C ASN A 44 -7.07 6.31 -4.78
N ASN A 45 -6.11 6.76 -3.95
CA ASN A 45 -5.46 8.05 -4.12
C ASN A 45 -4.70 8.15 -5.44
N TYR A 46 -4.03 7.08 -5.82
CA TYR A 46 -3.24 7.03 -7.04
C TYR A 46 -4.11 7.28 -8.28
N ASN A 47 -5.22 6.56 -8.41
CA ASN A 47 -6.10 6.71 -9.56
C ASN A 47 -6.85 8.05 -9.56
N ILE A 48 -7.14 8.62 -8.39
CA ILE A 48 -7.82 9.91 -8.28
C ILE A 48 -6.91 11.04 -8.75
N LYS A 49 -5.63 11.02 -8.37
CA LYS A 49 -4.72 12.17 -8.54
C LYS A 49 -3.69 12.01 -9.66
N TYR A 50 -3.23 10.82 -9.93
CA TYR A 50 -2.04 10.61 -10.75
C TYR A 50 -2.25 9.82 -12.03
N SER A 51 -3.30 9.01 -12.16
CA SER A 51 -3.41 8.11 -13.31
C SER A 51 -3.81 8.81 -14.61
N GLY A 52 -4.45 9.98 -14.55
CA GLY A 52 -4.92 10.73 -15.74
C GLY A 52 -5.68 9.87 -16.78
N VAL A 53 -5.52 8.56 -16.66
CA VAL A 53 -6.09 7.49 -17.47
C VAL A 53 -6.77 6.55 -16.50
N ARG A 54 -7.96 6.06 -16.82
CA ARG A 54 -8.63 4.99 -16.08
C ARG A 54 -7.66 3.79 -16.01
N GLN A 55 -6.91 3.68 -14.92
CA GLN A 55 -6.19 2.43 -14.68
C GLN A 55 -7.22 1.35 -14.41
N ASP A 56 -6.97 0.22 -15.03
CA ASP A 56 -7.72 -0.99 -14.78
C ASP A 56 -7.61 -1.30 -13.26
N GLU A 57 -8.75 -1.39 -12.57
CA GLU A 57 -8.80 -1.74 -11.14
C GLU A 57 -8.05 -3.05 -10.86
N ASN A 58 -7.82 -3.87 -11.87
CA ASN A 58 -7.06 -5.11 -11.80
C ASN A 58 -5.56 -4.91 -11.52
N ASN A 59 -5.00 -3.72 -11.76
CA ASN A 59 -3.59 -3.43 -11.56
C ASN A 59 -3.29 -2.74 -10.22
N THR A 60 -4.30 -2.57 -9.35
CA THR A 60 -4.12 -1.99 -8.02
C THR A 60 -4.46 -3.01 -6.93
N CYS A 61 -3.51 -3.27 -6.04
CA CYS A 61 -3.70 -4.12 -4.87
C CYS A 61 -3.77 -3.26 -3.61
N TYR A 62 -4.90 -3.29 -2.92
CA TYR A 62 -5.09 -2.65 -1.62
C TYR A 62 -4.81 -3.64 -0.51
N VAL A 63 -3.67 -3.48 0.16
CA VAL A 63 -3.20 -4.39 1.21
C VAL A 63 -4.19 -4.54 2.36
N HIS A 64 -4.79 -3.40 2.75
CA HIS A 64 -5.76 -3.34 3.84
C HIS A 64 -7.21 -3.32 3.35
N GLY A 65 -7.42 -3.73 2.09
CA GLY A 65 -8.71 -3.58 1.43
C GLY A 65 -8.99 -2.13 1.03
N SER A 66 -10.05 -1.90 0.30
CA SER A 66 -10.43 -0.58 -0.18
C SER A 66 -11.85 -0.21 0.24
N VAL A 67 -12.09 1.09 0.36
CA VAL A 67 -13.43 1.67 0.54
C VAL A 67 -13.74 2.58 -0.63
N ASN A 68 -14.89 2.38 -1.22
CA ASN A 68 -15.34 3.12 -2.39
C ASN A 68 -16.84 3.48 -2.31
N TYR A 69 -17.30 3.75 -1.09
CA TYR A 69 -18.72 3.99 -0.80
C TYR A 69 -19.29 5.18 -1.55
N VAL A 70 -18.56 6.30 -1.60
CA VAL A 70 -19.03 7.52 -2.24
C VAL A 70 -19.25 7.32 -3.73
N TYR A 71 -18.33 6.63 -4.40
CA TYR A 71 -18.44 6.36 -5.83
C TYR A 71 -19.61 5.41 -6.15
N GLU A 72 -19.74 4.33 -5.39
CA GLU A 72 -20.80 3.36 -5.57
C GLU A 72 -22.18 3.97 -5.25
N LEU A 73 -22.29 4.78 -4.18
CA LEU A 73 -23.52 5.48 -3.83
C LEU A 73 -23.93 6.52 -4.90
N ARG A 74 -22.95 7.18 -5.54
CA ARG A 74 -23.27 8.11 -6.66
C ARG A 74 -23.85 7.36 -7.86
N LYS A 75 -23.37 6.14 -8.14
CA LYS A 75 -23.95 5.29 -9.20
C LYS A 75 -25.38 4.89 -8.90
N LEU A 76 -25.70 4.59 -7.62
CA LEU A 76 -27.02 4.15 -7.21
C LEU A 76 -28.13 5.21 -7.33
N LYS A 77 -27.78 6.50 -7.31
CA LYS A 77 -28.79 7.57 -7.50
C LYS A 77 -29.56 7.46 -8.83
N ASN A 78 -29.06 6.64 -9.75
CA ASN A 78 -29.62 6.44 -11.08
C ASN A 78 -30.31 5.07 -11.24
N GLU A 79 -30.43 4.24 -10.19
CA GLU A 79 -31.02 2.90 -10.27
C GLU A 79 -32.22 2.72 -9.31
N GLU A 80 -33.29 2.11 -9.79
CA GLU A 80 -34.58 1.94 -9.09
C GLU A 80 -34.56 0.96 -7.89
N ASN A 81 -33.47 0.23 -7.61
CA ASN A 81 -33.39 -0.83 -6.61
C ASN A 81 -32.45 -0.51 -5.43
N GLY A 82 -32.65 0.60 -4.73
CA GLY A 82 -31.70 1.15 -3.74
C GLY A 82 -31.26 0.23 -2.57
N SER A 83 -32.15 -0.58 -1.97
CA SER A 83 -31.78 -1.32 -0.75
C SER A 83 -30.90 -2.56 -1.00
N LYS A 84 -31.19 -3.35 -2.03
CA LYS A 84 -30.35 -4.51 -2.41
C LYS A 84 -28.95 -4.09 -2.87
N ASN A 85 -28.86 -2.90 -3.43
CA ASN A 85 -27.61 -2.33 -3.89
C ASN A 85 -26.72 -1.85 -2.74
N ILE A 86 -27.29 -1.39 -1.62
CA ILE A 86 -26.52 -0.99 -0.42
C ILE A 86 -25.82 -2.20 0.22
N GLU A 87 -26.50 -3.34 0.38
CA GLU A 87 -25.89 -4.57 0.88
C GLU A 87 -24.70 -5.00 0.00
N ARG A 88 -24.87 -4.97 -1.31
CA ARG A 88 -23.85 -5.31 -2.28
C ARG A 88 -22.64 -4.38 -2.24
N ILE A 89 -22.85 -3.08 -1.97
CA ILE A 89 -21.76 -2.10 -1.75
C ILE A 89 -21.00 -2.42 -0.47
N ILE A 90 -21.71 -2.75 0.61
CA ILE A 90 -21.09 -3.12 1.88
C ILE A 90 -20.24 -4.38 1.73
N GLU A 91 -20.71 -5.38 0.99
CA GLU A 91 -19.97 -6.61 0.72
C GLU A 91 -18.72 -6.39 -0.13
N LYS A 92 -18.75 -5.47 -1.09
CA LYS A 92 -17.59 -5.13 -1.93
C LYS A 92 -16.49 -4.36 -1.18
N ASN A 93 -16.86 -3.58 -0.18
CA ASN A 93 -15.91 -2.76 0.56
C ASN A 93 -15.25 -3.56 1.70
N LYS A 94 -14.19 -4.23 1.38
CA LYS A 94 -13.45 -5.13 2.28
C LYS A 94 -12.34 -4.36 2.99
N MET A 95 -12.68 -3.63 4.05
CA MET A 95 -11.70 -2.93 4.86
C MET A 95 -11.15 -3.83 5.95
N ILE A 96 -9.83 -3.87 6.08
CA ILE A 96 -9.12 -4.59 7.14
C ILE A 96 -8.80 -3.60 8.25
N ILE A 97 -9.46 -3.76 9.38
CA ILE A 97 -9.21 -2.95 10.58
C ILE A 97 -8.75 -3.91 11.66
N GLY A 98 -7.50 -3.78 12.07
CA GLY A 98 -6.95 -4.65 13.08
C GLY A 98 -5.67 -4.10 13.67
N PHE A 99 -5.23 -4.74 14.73
CA PHE A 99 -3.94 -4.47 15.34
C PHE A 99 -2.90 -5.50 14.87
N ASP A 100 -1.66 -5.16 15.14
CA ASP A 100 -0.51 -5.91 14.67
C ASP A 100 -0.23 -7.20 15.39
N GLU A 101 0.61 -7.96 14.70
CA GLU A 101 1.19 -9.22 15.16
C GLU A 101 2.35 -9.02 16.15
N TYR A 102 2.62 -7.76 16.57
CA TYR A 102 3.76 -7.42 17.41
C TYR A 102 3.56 -7.86 18.86
N ARG A 103 3.66 -9.17 19.08
CA ARG A 103 3.95 -9.76 20.38
C ARG A 103 4.89 -10.93 20.16
N ASP A 104 5.83 -11.10 21.08
CA ASP A 104 6.79 -12.20 21.10
C ASP A 104 6.14 -13.53 20.78
N ASP A 105 6.85 -14.38 20.04
CA ASP A 105 6.36 -15.67 19.58
C ASP A 105 5.77 -16.55 20.69
N ASP A 106 6.24 -16.40 21.93
CA ASP A 106 5.74 -17.11 23.10
C ASP A 106 4.30 -16.74 23.52
N THR A 107 3.81 -15.60 23.12
CA THR A 107 2.45 -15.13 23.42
C THR A 107 1.46 -15.32 22.30
N LYS A 108 1.92 -15.63 21.07
CA LYS A 108 1.07 -15.77 19.87
C LYS A 108 0.00 -16.86 20.04
N ASN A 109 0.31 -17.94 20.74
CA ASN A 109 -0.59 -19.09 20.87
C ASN A 109 -1.54 -19.01 22.07
N LYS A 110 -1.39 -18.02 22.97
CA LYS A 110 -2.16 -17.96 24.22
C LYS A 110 -3.47 -17.16 24.13
N HIS A 111 -3.70 -16.41 23.06
CA HIS A 111 -4.86 -15.52 22.95
C HIS A 111 -5.58 -15.68 21.60
N LEU A 112 -6.12 -16.87 21.36
CA LEU A 112 -6.99 -17.15 20.20
C LEU A 112 -8.23 -16.24 20.15
N ASP A 113 -8.66 -15.73 21.30
CA ASP A 113 -9.81 -14.82 21.41
C ASP A 113 -9.66 -13.53 20.60
N PHE A 114 -8.43 -13.09 20.36
CA PHE A 114 -8.13 -11.87 19.60
C PHE A 114 -7.74 -12.11 18.14
N ILE A 115 -7.73 -13.36 17.68
CA ILE A 115 -7.29 -13.70 16.30
C ILE A 115 -8.13 -12.99 15.24
N TYR A 116 -9.43 -12.81 15.49
CA TYR A 116 -10.34 -12.14 14.57
C TYR A 116 -10.01 -10.67 14.33
N TYR A 117 -9.29 -10.03 15.25
CA TYR A 117 -8.88 -8.64 15.16
C TYR A 117 -7.49 -8.48 14.55
N ARG A 118 -6.82 -9.56 14.18
CA ARG A 118 -5.50 -9.51 13.55
C ARG A 118 -5.61 -9.25 12.06
N LYS A 119 -4.78 -8.34 11.55
CA LYS A 119 -4.78 -7.95 10.13
C LYS A 119 -4.61 -9.15 9.20
N TYR A 120 -3.67 -10.06 9.50
CA TYR A 120 -3.44 -11.24 8.66
C TYR A 120 -4.67 -12.17 8.59
N PHE A 121 -5.33 -12.40 9.73
CA PHE A 121 -6.52 -13.23 9.77
C PHE A 121 -7.64 -12.61 8.94
N GLN A 122 -7.85 -11.31 9.08
CA GLN A 122 -8.85 -10.59 8.27
C GLN A 122 -8.51 -10.60 6.78
N ARG A 123 -7.23 -10.49 6.40
CA ARG A 123 -6.80 -10.62 5.01
C ARG A 123 -7.15 -11.99 4.42
N ILE A 124 -6.86 -13.06 5.16
CA ILE A 124 -7.21 -14.44 4.76
C ILE A 124 -8.73 -14.58 4.63
N LEU A 125 -9.47 -14.19 5.66
CA LEU A 125 -10.93 -14.33 5.70
C LEU A 125 -11.62 -13.55 4.57
N LYS A 126 -11.15 -12.35 4.27
CA LYS A 126 -11.73 -11.48 3.24
C LYS A 126 -11.15 -11.70 1.85
N GLY A 127 -10.13 -12.52 1.72
CA GLY A 127 -9.45 -12.79 0.44
C GLY A 127 -8.87 -11.53 -0.20
N THR A 128 -8.24 -10.65 0.60
CA THR A 128 -7.70 -9.38 0.12
C THR A 128 -6.19 -9.28 0.29
N GLY A 129 -5.58 -8.39 -0.49
CA GLY A 129 -4.21 -7.94 -0.26
C GLY A 129 -3.10 -8.92 -0.62
N SER A 130 -3.36 -9.97 -1.41
CA SER A 130 -2.34 -10.94 -1.84
C SER A 130 -2.00 -10.90 -3.33
N GLN A 131 -2.68 -10.06 -4.10
CA GLN A 131 -2.49 -9.98 -5.56
C GLN A 131 -1.05 -9.57 -5.93
N TYR A 132 -0.41 -8.73 -5.13
CA TYR A 132 0.97 -8.29 -5.33
C TYR A 132 1.99 -9.44 -5.36
N LEU A 133 1.71 -10.56 -4.71
CA LEU A 133 2.60 -11.72 -4.73
C LEU A 133 2.82 -12.25 -6.15
N LYS A 134 1.77 -12.23 -6.98
CA LYS A 134 1.87 -12.63 -8.39
C LYS A 134 2.76 -11.67 -9.18
N TRP A 135 2.79 -10.40 -8.81
CA TRP A 135 3.64 -9.41 -9.49
C TRP A 135 5.12 -9.62 -9.14
N LEU A 136 5.41 -10.00 -7.88
CA LEU A 136 6.77 -10.29 -7.45
C LEU A 136 7.36 -11.56 -8.11
N GLU A 137 6.50 -12.45 -8.61
CA GLU A 137 6.92 -13.66 -9.32
C GLU A 137 7.20 -13.41 -10.83
N GLN A 138 6.88 -12.20 -11.32
CA GLN A 138 7.12 -11.84 -12.71
C GLN A 138 8.58 -11.46 -12.93
N ASN A 139 9.26 -12.15 -13.84
CA ASN A 139 10.66 -11.86 -14.18
C ASN A 139 10.87 -10.46 -14.83
N GLU A 140 9.79 -9.82 -15.25
CA GLU A 140 9.83 -8.50 -15.90
C GLU A 140 9.80 -7.33 -14.89
N LEU A 141 9.71 -7.60 -13.59
CA LEU A 141 9.71 -6.56 -12.56
C LEU A 141 11.11 -5.93 -12.42
N ASN A 142 11.29 -4.74 -12.97
CA ASN A 142 12.58 -4.06 -12.97
C ASN A 142 12.75 -3.09 -11.80
N ASN A 143 11.71 -2.35 -11.44
CA ASN A 143 11.77 -1.32 -10.42
C ASN A 143 10.57 -1.35 -9.49
N ILE A 144 10.83 -1.11 -8.19
CA ILE A 144 9.83 -0.85 -7.16
C ILE A 144 10.07 0.57 -6.65
N TYR A 145 9.05 1.41 -6.72
CA TYR A 145 9.08 2.77 -6.20
C TYR A 145 8.21 2.87 -4.95
N ILE A 146 8.77 3.30 -3.82
CA ILE A 146 8.08 3.41 -2.53
C ILE A 146 7.91 4.88 -2.18
N PHE A 147 6.65 5.32 -2.04
CA PHE A 147 6.29 6.69 -1.71
C PHE A 147 5.34 6.74 -0.51
N GLY A 148 5.54 7.72 0.38
CA GLY A 148 4.63 8.01 1.48
C GLY A 148 4.36 6.83 2.41
N CYS A 149 5.30 5.87 2.47
CA CYS A 149 5.24 4.70 3.32
C CYS A 149 6.36 4.77 4.34
N SER A 150 6.02 4.69 5.63
CA SER A 150 7.01 4.70 6.72
C SER A 150 7.82 3.42 6.85
N LEU A 151 7.46 2.38 6.09
CA LEU A 151 7.99 1.02 6.24
C LEU A 151 7.84 0.50 7.67
N ASP A 152 6.72 0.84 8.30
CA ASP A 152 6.47 0.47 9.69
C ASP A 152 6.32 -1.04 9.85
N ALA A 153 6.75 -1.51 11.00
CA ALA A 153 6.69 -2.92 11.36
C ALA A 153 5.26 -3.50 11.37
N THR A 154 4.25 -2.63 11.38
CA THR A 154 2.84 -3.02 11.28
C THR A 154 2.51 -3.75 9.98
N ASP A 155 3.31 -3.54 8.95
CA ASP A 155 3.15 -4.18 7.65
C ASP A 155 4.35 -5.07 7.30
N LYS A 156 5.06 -5.56 8.34
CA LYS A 156 6.29 -6.33 8.25
C LYS A 156 6.27 -7.44 7.21
N GLU A 157 5.21 -8.25 7.17
CA GLU A 157 5.15 -9.40 6.27
C GLU A 157 5.13 -8.96 4.80
N ILE A 158 4.39 -7.90 4.50
CA ILE A 158 4.31 -7.37 3.14
C ILE A 158 5.63 -6.71 2.74
N ILE A 159 6.22 -5.95 3.67
CA ILE A 159 7.53 -5.33 3.45
C ILE A 159 8.57 -6.42 3.20
N LYS A 160 8.60 -7.49 4.00
CA LYS A 160 9.49 -8.62 3.75
C LYS A 160 9.30 -9.23 2.36
N ASP A 161 8.07 -9.45 1.95
CA ASP A 161 7.79 -9.97 0.61
C ASP A 161 8.36 -9.08 -0.48
N LEU A 162 8.12 -7.75 -0.40
CA LEU A 162 8.61 -6.78 -1.37
C LEU A 162 10.14 -6.78 -1.51
N PHE A 163 10.85 -6.95 -0.40
CA PHE A 163 12.31 -6.86 -0.39
C PHE A 163 13.00 -8.20 -0.63
N LEU A 164 12.42 -9.30 -0.18
CA LEU A 164 13.07 -10.62 -0.21
C LEU A 164 12.58 -11.53 -1.34
N ARG A 165 11.34 -11.34 -1.84
CA ARG A 165 10.77 -12.19 -2.91
C ARG A 165 10.84 -11.56 -4.29
N LYS A 166 11.28 -10.32 -4.40
CA LYS A 166 11.48 -9.66 -5.69
C LYS A 166 12.52 -10.40 -6.55
N PRO A 167 12.46 -10.35 -7.89
CA PRO A 167 13.54 -10.81 -8.75
C PRO A 167 14.87 -10.16 -8.39
N VAL A 168 15.97 -10.89 -8.57
CA VAL A 168 17.33 -10.44 -8.15
C VAL A 168 17.73 -9.12 -8.81
N HIS A 169 17.34 -8.90 -10.05
CA HIS A 169 17.67 -7.67 -10.81
C HIS A 169 16.80 -6.47 -10.47
N THR A 170 15.70 -6.66 -9.71
CA THR A 170 14.77 -5.60 -9.37
C THR A 170 15.41 -4.59 -8.41
N LYS A 171 15.34 -3.30 -8.74
CA LYS A 171 15.80 -2.20 -7.92
C LYS A 171 14.66 -1.57 -7.13
N ILE A 172 14.94 -1.14 -5.90
CA ILE A 172 13.98 -0.49 -5.00
C ILE A 172 14.43 0.93 -4.75
N LYS A 173 13.55 1.91 -5.06
CA LYS A 173 13.77 3.32 -4.74
C LYS A 173 12.79 3.77 -3.68
N ILE A 174 13.32 4.23 -2.54
CA ILE A 174 12.55 4.66 -1.38
C ILE A 174 12.64 6.18 -1.26
N TYR A 175 11.51 6.85 -1.42
CA TYR A 175 11.44 8.31 -1.38
C TYR A 175 11.10 8.81 0.01
N TYR A 176 11.91 9.74 0.53
CA TYR A 176 11.72 10.38 1.84
C TYR A 176 11.65 11.88 1.72
N HIS A 177 10.91 12.54 2.61
CA HIS A 177 10.67 13.99 2.57
C HIS A 177 11.63 14.80 3.45
N ASP A 178 12.20 14.22 4.49
CA ASP A 178 13.17 14.83 5.38
C ASP A 178 14.11 13.81 6.01
N GLU A 179 15.11 14.29 6.72
CA GLU A 179 16.14 13.46 7.35
C GLU A 179 15.55 12.56 8.47
N GLU A 180 14.57 13.05 9.22
CA GLU A 180 13.92 12.26 10.27
C GLU A 180 13.15 11.06 9.66
N ALA A 181 12.42 11.29 8.58
CA ALA A 181 11.75 10.22 7.84
C ALA A 181 12.74 9.21 7.27
N HIS A 182 13.87 9.68 6.72
CA HIS A 182 14.94 8.82 6.23
C HIS A 182 15.49 7.90 7.32
N ASN A 183 15.89 8.48 8.45
CA ASN A 183 16.42 7.73 9.58
C ASN A 183 15.40 6.70 10.10
N ARG A 184 14.14 7.08 10.21
CA ARG A 184 13.05 6.18 10.64
C ARG A 184 12.85 5.02 9.68
N MET A 185 12.87 5.26 8.37
CA MET A 185 12.74 4.20 7.37
C MET A 185 13.90 3.20 7.45
N ILE A 186 15.14 3.67 7.64
CA ILE A 186 16.31 2.78 7.84
C ILE A 186 16.12 1.93 9.08
N MET A 187 15.75 2.53 10.22
CA MET A 187 15.52 1.81 11.47
C MET A 187 14.43 0.75 11.33
N ASN A 188 13.34 1.09 10.68
CA ASN A 188 12.24 0.17 10.41
C ASN A 188 12.68 -1.00 9.53
N LEU A 189 13.43 -0.74 8.46
CA LEU A 189 13.97 -1.80 7.60
C LEU A 189 14.93 -2.73 8.36
N ILE A 190 15.82 -2.20 9.20
CA ILE A 190 16.70 -3.00 10.03
C ILE A 190 15.90 -3.90 10.97
N SER A 191 14.83 -3.39 11.56
CA SER A 191 13.97 -4.19 12.46
C SER A 191 13.21 -5.30 11.74
N ILE A 192 12.93 -5.14 10.43
CA ILE A 192 12.18 -6.08 9.62
C ILE A 192 13.09 -7.10 8.94
N LEU A 193 14.22 -6.65 8.35
CA LEU A 193 15.08 -7.45 7.47
C LEU A 193 16.37 -7.95 8.14
N THR A 194 16.83 -7.37 9.18
CA THR A 194 18.13 -7.44 9.85
C THR A 194 19.14 -6.41 9.34
N GLN A 195 20.09 -6.07 10.21
CA GLN A 195 21.14 -5.09 9.89
C GLN A 195 22.01 -5.55 8.72
N GLU A 196 22.44 -6.81 8.73
CA GLU A 196 23.32 -7.38 7.70
C GLU A 196 22.65 -7.32 6.32
N LYS A 197 21.35 -7.66 6.27
CA LYS A 197 20.61 -7.67 5.00
C LYS A 197 20.40 -6.27 4.46
N VAL A 198 20.12 -5.29 5.31
CA VAL A 198 19.97 -3.89 4.88
C VAL A 198 21.30 -3.35 4.36
N ILE A 199 22.41 -3.63 5.04
CA ILE A 199 23.77 -3.25 4.58
C ILE A 199 24.06 -3.89 3.21
N GLU A 200 23.83 -5.19 3.07
CA GLU A 200 24.02 -5.90 1.79
C GLU A 200 23.28 -5.22 0.66
N MET A 201 21.99 -4.92 0.85
CA MET A 201 21.11 -4.37 -0.18
C MET A 201 21.37 -2.89 -0.51
N THR A 202 21.95 -2.13 0.43
CA THR A 202 22.25 -0.70 0.23
C THR A 202 23.68 -0.43 -0.19
N SER A 203 24.56 -1.44 -0.17
CA SER A 203 26.00 -1.30 -0.39
C SER A 203 26.41 -1.72 -1.80
N GLY A 204 27.60 -1.28 -2.24
CA GLY A 204 28.21 -1.66 -3.49
C GLY A 204 28.01 -0.66 -4.61
N ILE A 205 28.54 -0.98 -5.80
CA ILE A 205 28.52 -0.10 -6.99
C ILE A 205 27.11 -0.02 -7.59
N ASN A 206 26.30 -1.04 -7.40
CA ASN A 206 24.94 -1.14 -7.93
C ASN A 206 23.99 -1.70 -6.86
N PRO A 207 23.67 -0.91 -5.81
CA PRO A 207 22.86 -1.38 -4.70
C PRO A 207 21.44 -1.76 -5.13
N ASP A 208 20.82 -2.65 -4.39
CA ASP A 208 19.42 -3.03 -4.62
C ASP A 208 18.44 -1.98 -4.11
N ILE A 209 18.83 -1.25 -3.06
CA ILE A 209 18.03 -0.20 -2.43
C ILE A 209 18.74 1.15 -2.59
N GLU A 210 17.98 2.13 -3.05
CA GLU A 210 18.39 3.53 -3.12
C GLU A 210 17.39 4.40 -2.34
N PHE A 211 17.89 5.20 -1.39
CA PHE A 211 17.08 6.22 -0.72
C PHE A 211 17.19 7.53 -1.49
N VAL A 212 16.05 8.11 -1.85
CA VAL A 212 15.96 9.31 -2.68
C VAL A 212 15.26 10.42 -1.92
N ALA A 213 15.95 11.55 -1.71
CA ALA A 213 15.32 12.72 -1.12
C ALA A 213 14.28 13.31 -2.09
N GLN A 214 13.08 13.59 -1.56
CA GLN A 214 12.11 14.39 -2.30
C GLN A 214 12.61 15.82 -2.35
N THR A 215 12.70 16.40 -3.55
CA THR A 215 13.10 17.79 -3.71
C THR A 215 12.05 18.69 -3.07
N LYS A 216 12.45 19.51 -2.09
CA LYS A 216 11.61 20.58 -1.56
C LYS A 216 11.46 21.65 -2.64
N TRP A 217 10.24 22.06 -2.89
CA TRP A 217 9.89 23.16 -3.81
C TRP A 217 9.63 24.42 -3.04
#